data_b2e011e8a085e3f7ca7d0609b29a3c37
#
_entry.id   b2e011e8a085e3f7ca7d0609b29a3c37
#
_cell.length_a   1.000
_cell.length_b   1.000
_cell.length_c   1.000
_cell.angle_alpha   90.00
_cell.angle_beta   90.00
_cell.angle_gamma   90.00
#
_symmetry.space_group_name_H-M   'P 1'
#
loop_
_entity.id
_entity.type
_entity.pdbx_description
1 polymer ?
#
loop_
_entity_poly.entity_id
_entity_poly.type
_entity_poly.pdbx_seq_one_letter_code
_entity_poly.pdbx_strand_id
1 'polypeptide(L)'
;MAQDVGRPIDRRRGVPNLIGALALVAALVASIPASSESARTQATNWPRSITMGTASPGGAQGAYGEGLARILTRALRIDVTAQVTQGPAQNIVLMEKREAMLGFVTMGVALQGWNGVDWAKGIRYRSMRVIFPMYDSAFQFAVLKRLGIKSLDDLAGLRIGVGPRAGTSGTYVPEILKLLGIAVDIRFGAIEQLASQMADGKLDGGVIASGFPIPALAELDAKQSLDFVQPSSEQSSIIRNKMPEITPSLIPGGTYRSRAHDYHTIGVYNFAVAHKDLPDDLIYKIVGAVFDNRDELIKAQSSAKETIPANIDRNTMLPLHPGAVRYYREVGIAVPPGVTVGN
;
A
#
# COMPACT_ATOMS: atom_id res chain seq x y z
N MET A 1 -23.87 -20.76 77.74
CA MET A 1 -24.01 -19.80 78.85
C MET A 1 -24.56 -18.57 78.21
N ALA A 2 -25.82 -18.49 78.28
CA ALA A 2 -26.67 -17.79 79.26
C ALA A 2 -26.81 -16.35 78.71
N GLN A 3 -27.99 -16.08 78.15
CA GLN A 3 -29.17 -15.50 78.79
C GLN A 3 -28.97 -13.95 78.96
N ASP A 4 -29.84 -13.09 78.82
CA ASP A 4 -31.32 -13.14 78.80
C ASP A 4 -31.86 -11.73 78.56
N VAL A 5 -33.00 -11.65 77.91
CA VAL A 5 -34.24 -11.00 78.29
C VAL A 5 -34.31 -9.48 78.56
N GLY A 6 -35.29 -8.87 77.98
CA GLY A 6 -36.01 -7.83 78.60
C GLY A 6 -36.77 -6.86 77.65
N ARG A 7 -37.95 -7.19 77.25
CA ARG A 7 -39.07 -6.27 76.90
C ARG A 7 -39.60 -5.58 78.18
N PRO A 8 -40.63 -4.74 78.20
CA PRO A 8 -41.51 -4.21 77.11
C PRO A 8 -42.13 -2.81 77.39
N ILE A 9 -42.98 -2.34 76.46
CA ILE A 9 -44.27 -1.63 76.58
C ILE A 9 -44.25 -0.16 77.15
N ASP A 10 -44.93 0.83 76.65
CA ASP A 10 -46.36 1.06 76.38
C ASP A 10 -46.66 2.42 75.82
N ARG A 11 -47.56 2.46 74.90
CA ARG A 11 -48.82 3.26 74.75
C ARG A 11 -48.83 4.81 74.97
N ARG A 12 -49.27 5.46 74.04
CA ARG A 12 -50.56 6.10 73.73
C ARG A 12 -50.59 7.58 73.45
N ARG A 13 -51.29 7.80 72.34
CA ARG A 13 -52.33 8.86 72.09
C ARG A 13 -51.89 10.30 71.80
N GLY A 14 -52.41 10.71 70.66
CA GLY A 14 -52.90 12.08 70.49
C GLY A 14 -52.87 12.57 69.04
N VAL A 15 -53.97 12.37 68.34
CA VAL A 15 -54.28 13.13 67.14
C VAL A 15 -55.09 14.37 67.69
N PRO A 16 -54.93 15.56 67.16
CA PRO A 16 -55.87 16.01 66.15
C PRO A 16 -55.29 16.90 65.03
N ASN A 17 -55.92 16.72 63.88
CA ASN A 17 -56.27 17.65 62.81
C ASN A 17 -55.85 19.11 62.92
N LEU A 18 -55.38 19.74 61.85
CA LEU A 18 -56.13 20.56 60.89
C LEU A 18 -55.24 21.41 59.98
N ILE A 19 -55.52 21.30 58.69
CA ILE A 19 -55.63 22.37 57.71
C ILE A 19 -54.38 23.25 57.41
N GLY A 20 -53.92 23.15 56.20
CA GLY A 20 -53.64 24.33 55.40
C GLY A 20 -52.18 24.80 55.34
N ALA A 21 -51.50 24.42 54.33
CA ALA A 21 -50.66 25.33 53.56
C ALA A 21 -50.20 24.66 52.31
N LEU A 22 -50.70 25.07 51.18
CA LEU A 22 -50.09 24.88 49.88
C LEU A 22 -48.69 25.50 49.94
N ALA A 23 -47.65 24.64 49.84
CA ALA A 23 -46.30 25.14 49.64
C ALA A 23 -45.73 24.44 48.43
N LEU A 24 -45.42 25.24 47.44
CA LEU A 24 -44.69 24.96 46.23
C LEU A 24 -43.55 23.94 46.46
N VAL A 25 -43.68 22.75 45.93
CA VAL A 25 -42.52 21.89 45.68
C VAL A 25 -41.96 22.31 44.32
N ALA A 26 -40.95 23.17 44.33
CA ALA A 26 -40.11 23.42 43.18
C ALA A 26 -39.39 22.13 42.86
N ALA A 27 -39.79 21.46 41.79
CA ALA A 27 -39.09 20.34 41.22
C ALA A 27 -37.73 20.85 40.71
N LEU A 28 -36.67 20.55 41.46
CA LEU A 28 -35.31 20.66 41.00
C LEU A 28 -35.14 19.54 39.97
N VAL A 29 -35.48 19.82 38.72
CA VAL A 29 -35.06 18.97 37.57
C VAL A 29 -33.56 19.13 37.49
N ALA A 30 -32.82 18.17 38.06
CA ALA A 30 -31.40 18.02 37.82
C ALA A 30 -31.21 17.85 36.31
N SER A 31 -30.78 18.93 35.65
CA SER A 31 -30.31 18.89 34.28
C SER A 31 -29.06 17.98 34.25
N ILE A 32 -29.27 16.72 33.97
CA ILE A 32 -28.20 15.84 33.56
C ILE A 32 -27.69 16.43 32.26
N PRO A 33 -26.43 16.89 32.19
CA PRO A 33 -25.88 17.24 30.91
C PRO A 33 -25.97 15.98 30.06
N ALA A 34 -26.82 16.01 29.05
CA ALA A 34 -26.78 15.04 27.98
C ALA A 34 -25.35 15.11 27.43
N SER A 35 -24.53 14.18 27.86
CA SER A 35 -23.25 13.89 27.19
C SER A 35 -23.61 13.74 25.73
N SER A 36 -23.34 14.78 24.95
CA SER A 36 -23.43 14.73 23.52
C SER A 36 -22.39 13.67 23.09
N GLU A 37 -22.81 12.42 23.11
CA GLU A 37 -22.21 11.38 22.35
C GLU A 37 -22.26 11.91 20.92
N SER A 38 -21.14 12.50 20.51
CA SER A 38 -20.90 12.84 19.11
C SER A 38 -20.97 11.51 18.36
N ALA A 39 -22.19 11.12 18.04
CA ALA A 39 -22.44 10.12 17.03
C ALA A 39 -21.68 10.66 15.81
N ARG A 40 -20.46 10.10 15.59
CA ARG A 40 -19.70 10.30 14.38
C ARG A 40 -20.58 9.79 13.27
N THR A 41 -21.35 10.68 12.70
CA THR A 41 -22.17 10.41 11.53
C THR A 41 -21.18 9.96 10.47
N GLN A 42 -21.14 8.67 10.22
CA GLN A 42 -20.45 8.15 9.05
C GLN A 42 -21.07 8.88 7.86
N ALA A 43 -20.27 9.59 7.09
CA ALA A 43 -20.79 10.39 5.99
C ALA A 43 -21.66 9.47 5.12
N THR A 44 -22.88 9.92 4.85
CA THR A 44 -23.94 9.10 4.24
C THR A 44 -23.63 8.56 2.87
N ASN A 45 -22.51 9.02 2.24
CA ASN A 45 -22.05 8.66 0.90
C ASN A 45 -20.81 7.72 0.87
N TRP A 46 -20.31 7.26 2.03
CA TRP A 46 -19.19 6.33 2.04
C TRP A 46 -19.63 4.91 1.67
N PRO A 47 -18.83 4.17 0.87
CA PRO A 47 -19.12 2.76 0.59
C PRO A 47 -19.00 1.92 1.87
N ARG A 48 -19.78 0.85 1.96
CA ARG A 48 -19.69 -0.11 3.09
C ARG A 48 -18.46 -1.00 3.01
N SER A 49 -17.98 -1.26 1.80
CA SER A 49 -16.79 -2.06 1.54
C SER A 49 -15.99 -1.48 0.39
N ILE A 50 -14.68 -1.73 0.40
CA ILE A 50 -13.74 -1.30 -0.63
C ILE A 50 -12.85 -2.48 -1.02
N THR A 51 -12.82 -2.82 -2.29
CA THR A 51 -11.82 -3.72 -2.86
C THR A 51 -10.60 -2.92 -3.26
N MET A 52 -9.41 -3.39 -2.84
CA MET A 52 -8.11 -2.81 -3.15
C MET A 52 -7.27 -3.81 -3.95
N GLY A 53 -6.98 -3.49 -5.21
CA GLY A 53 -6.10 -4.29 -6.05
C GLY A 53 -4.64 -4.18 -5.58
N THR A 54 -3.99 -5.31 -5.32
CA THR A 54 -2.60 -5.37 -4.83
C THR A 54 -1.64 -5.91 -5.90
N ALA A 55 -1.04 -7.06 -5.69
CA ALA A 55 -0.21 -7.76 -6.66
C ALA A 55 -0.15 -9.26 -6.36
N SER A 56 0.70 -9.97 -7.09
CA SER A 56 0.88 -11.42 -6.90
C SER A 56 1.53 -11.73 -5.54
N PRO A 57 1.25 -12.90 -4.97
CA PRO A 57 1.91 -13.40 -3.77
C PRO A 57 3.43 -13.45 -3.92
N GLY A 58 4.15 -13.32 -2.81
CA GLY A 58 5.60 -13.33 -2.74
C GLY A 58 6.28 -11.99 -3.06
N GLY A 59 5.53 -10.98 -3.52
CA GLY A 59 6.02 -9.62 -3.76
C GLY A 59 5.73 -8.66 -2.60
N ALA A 60 6.42 -7.52 -2.57
CA ALA A 60 6.25 -6.51 -1.52
C ALA A 60 4.84 -5.88 -1.50
N GLN A 61 4.21 -5.68 -2.66
CA GLN A 61 2.87 -5.08 -2.74
C GLN A 61 1.79 -5.96 -2.10
N GLY A 62 1.93 -7.28 -2.11
CA GLY A 62 1.01 -8.20 -1.43
C GLY A 62 1.02 -7.97 0.09
N ALA A 63 2.19 -8.08 0.73
CA ALA A 63 2.36 -7.88 2.16
C ALA A 63 1.97 -6.44 2.61
N TYR A 64 2.34 -5.44 1.83
CA TYR A 64 1.94 -4.05 2.05
C TYR A 64 0.41 -3.91 2.00
N GLY A 65 -0.24 -4.49 1.00
CA GLY A 65 -1.68 -4.42 0.80
C GLY A 65 -2.48 -5.07 1.93
N GLU A 66 -2.05 -6.23 2.39
CA GLU A 66 -2.68 -6.88 3.55
C GLU A 66 -2.55 -6.04 4.83
N GLY A 67 -1.36 -5.46 5.07
CA GLY A 67 -1.13 -4.54 6.18
C GLY A 67 -2.03 -3.31 6.09
N LEU A 68 -2.08 -2.70 4.92
CA LEU A 68 -2.90 -1.51 4.67
C LEU A 68 -4.40 -1.80 4.82
N ALA A 69 -4.89 -2.92 4.30
CA ALA A 69 -6.31 -3.31 4.42
C ALA A 69 -6.74 -3.41 5.89
N ARG A 70 -5.92 -4.05 6.75
CA ARG A 70 -6.18 -4.13 8.21
C ARG A 70 -6.21 -2.75 8.86
N ILE A 71 -5.26 -1.88 8.52
CA ILE A 71 -5.20 -0.50 9.05
C ILE A 71 -6.46 0.27 8.65
N LEU A 72 -6.81 0.26 7.37
CA LEU A 72 -7.96 1.02 6.87
C LEU A 72 -9.28 0.49 7.41
N THR A 73 -9.48 -0.84 7.46
CA THR A 73 -10.68 -1.44 8.05
C THR A 73 -10.89 -0.97 9.49
N ARG A 74 -9.83 -1.00 10.30
CA ARG A 74 -9.88 -0.54 11.69
C ARG A 74 -10.11 0.97 11.81
N ALA A 75 -9.37 1.76 11.04
CA ALA A 75 -9.40 3.22 11.15
C ALA A 75 -10.69 3.85 10.62
N LEU A 76 -11.25 3.30 9.55
CA LEU A 76 -12.40 3.86 8.85
C LEU A 76 -13.72 3.18 9.21
N ARG A 77 -13.68 1.98 9.80
CA ARG A 77 -14.84 1.11 10.04
C ARG A 77 -15.58 0.75 8.73
N ILE A 78 -14.81 0.58 7.66
CA ILE A 78 -15.24 0.11 6.35
C ILE A 78 -14.51 -1.21 6.11
N ASP A 79 -15.18 -2.19 5.54
CA ASP A 79 -14.53 -3.45 5.16
C ASP A 79 -13.62 -3.22 3.94
N VAL A 80 -12.30 -3.27 4.15
CA VAL A 80 -11.30 -3.10 3.08
C VAL A 80 -10.63 -4.44 2.82
N THR A 81 -10.85 -4.97 1.61
CA THR A 81 -10.30 -6.27 1.18
C THR A 81 -9.12 -6.07 0.23
N ALA A 82 -7.98 -6.66 0.56
CA ALA A 82 -6.83 -6.75 -0.34
C ALA A 82 -7.06 -7.87 -1.35
N GLN A 83 -7.24 -7.51 -2.62
CA GLN A 83 -7.42 -8.45 -3.71
C GLN A 83 -6.08 -8.77 -4.38
N VAL A 84 -5.73 -10.06 -4.45
CA VAL A 84 -4.59 -10.53 -5.23
C VAL A 84 -4.85 -10.26 -6.72
N THR A 85 -3.88 -9.64 -7.37
CA THR A 85 -3.91 -9.34 -8.81
C THR A 85 -2.56 -9.67 -9.45
N GLN A 86 -2.46 -9.47 -10.76
CA GLN A 86 -1.16 -9.55 -11.44
C GLN A 86 -0.31 -8.29 -11.25
N GLY A 87 -0.87 -7.21 -10.68
CA GLY A 87 -0.15 -5.97 -10.39
C GLY A 87 -0.72 -4.74 -11.11
N PRO A 88 0.10 -3.68 -11.29
CA PRO A 88 -0.34 -2.34 -11.67
C PRO A 88 -1.27 -2.24 -12.87
N ALA A 89 -0.97 -2.89 -13.99
CA ALA A 89 -1.81 -2.79 -15.18
C ALA A 89 -3.20 -3.42 -14.96
N GLN A 90 -3.27 -4.56 -14.25
CA GLN A 90 -4.57 -5.14 -13.90
C GLN A 90 -5.34 -4.26 -12.92
N ASN A 91 -4.66 -3.68 -11.91
CA ASN A 91 -5.30 -2.78 -10.95
C ASN A 91 -5.96 -1.57 -11.64
N ILE A 92 -5.29 -1.01 -12.65
CA ILE A 92 -5.83 0.10 -13.44
C ILE A 92 -7.08 -0.33 -14.21
N VAL A 93 -7.06 -1.51 -14.83
CA VAL A 93 -8.23 -2.06 -15.56
C VAL A 93 -9.41 -2.32 -14.62
N LEU A 94 -9.15 -2.93 -13.44
CA LEU A 94 -10.18 -3.18 -12.43
C LEU A 94 -10.77 -1.87 -11.91
N MET A 95 -9.93 -0.85 -11.71
CA MET A 95 -10.37 0.47 -11.26
C MET A 95 -11.26 1.15 -12.31
N GLU A 96 -10.88 1.14 -13.57
CA GLU A 96 -11.71 1.72 -14.66
C GLU A 96 -13.09 1.06 -14.74
N LYS A 97 -13.17 -0.25 -14.44
CA LYS A 97 -14.42 -1.02 -14.37
C LYS A 97 -15.18 -0.91 -13.06
N ARG A 98 -14.64 -0.20 -12.06
CA ARG A 98 -15.15 -0.11 -10.67
C ARG A 98 -15.19 -1.45 -9.92
N GLU A 99 -14.40 -2.43 -10.37
CA GLU A 99 -14.23 -3.72 -9.70
C GLU A 99 -13.24 -3.62 -8.51
N ALA A 100 -12.35 -2.63 -8.55
CA ALA A 100 -11.52 -2.20 -7.43
C ALA A 100 -11.57 -0.68 -7.31
N MET A 101 -11.75 -0.15 -6.11
CA MET A 101 -11.85 1.29 -5.87
C MET A 101 -10.55 1.90 -5.33
N LEU A 102 -9.65 1.07 -4.82
CA LEU A 102 -8.26 1.39 -4.47
C LEU A 102 -7.32 0.44 -5.21
N GLY A 103 -6.06 0.83 -5.36
CA GLY A 103 -5.06 -0.05 -5.98
C GLY A 103 -3.66 0.53 -5.90
N PHE A 104 -2.68 -0.29 -6.26
CA PHE A 104 -1.27 0.08 -6.32
C PHE A 104 -0.79 0.14 -7.76
N VAL A 105 -0.01 1.17 -8.06
CA VAL A 105 0.57 1.35 -9.39
C VAL A 105 2.03 1.76 -9.27
N THR A 106 2.84 1.42 -10.26
CA THR A 106 4.12 2.07 -10.51
C THR A 106 3.93 3.21 -11.50
N MET A 107 4.68 4.28 -11.34
CA MET A 107 4.53 5.50 -12.13
C MET A 107 4.48 5.22 -13.62
N GLY A 108 5.42 4.46 -14.16
CA GLY A 108 5.50 4.23 -15.59
C GLY A 108 4.33 3.39 -16.14
N VAL A 109 3.96 2.29 -15.46
CA VAL A 109 2.78 1.49 -15.87
C VAL A 109 1.51 2.33 -15.83
N ALA A 110 1.40 3.22 -14.83
CA ALA A 110 0.26 4.12 -14.73
C ALA A 110 0.26 5.18 -15.85
N LEU A 111 1.42 5.73 -16.21
CA LEU A 111 1.55 6.67 -17.33
C LEU A 111 1.20 6.03 -18.67
N GLN A 112 1.66 4.80 -18.92
CA GLN A 112 1.30 4.04 -20.11
C GLN A 112 -0.22 3.85 -20.20
N GLY A 113 -0.87 3.45 -19.09
CA GLY A 113 -2.31 3.34 -19.00
C GLY A 113 -3.03 4.68 -19.19
N TRP A 114 -2.52 5.74 -18.56
CA TRP A 114 -3.07 7.08 -18.69
C TRP A 114 -3.00 7.60 -20.13
N ASN A 115 -1.89 7.38 -20.83
CA ASN A 115 -1.69 7.84 -22.19
C ASN A 115 -2.22 6.89 -23.27
N GLY A 116 -2.54 5.66 -22.91
CA GLY A 116 -3.05 4.64 -23.85
C GLY A 116 -1.94 4.02 -24.71
N VAL A 117 -0.70 4.00 -24.22
CA VAL A 117 0.45 3.45 -24.95
C VAL A 117 0.87 2.07 -24.39
N ASP A 118 1.75 1.39 -25.10
CA ASP A 118 2.36 0.11 -24.73
C ASP A 118 1.32 -0.94 -24.32
N TRP A 119 1.33 -1.42 -23.05
CA TRP A 119 0.39 -2.43 -22.57
C TRP A 119 -1.09 -2.02 -22.74
N ALA A 120 -1.39 -0.71 -22.75
CA ALA A 120 -2.74 -0.17 -22.82
C ALA A 120 -3.34 -0.19 -24.26
N LYS A 121 -2.51 -0.40 -25.29
CA LYS A 121 -2.93 -0.66 -26.69
C LYS A 121 -3.99 0.33 -27.23
N GLY A 122 -3.78 1.63 -26.99
CA GLY A 122 -4.68 2.70 -27.43
C GLY A 122 -5.80 3.05 -26.44
N ILE A 123 -6.03 2.25 -25.40
CA ILE A 123 -7.06 2.52 -24.39
C ILE A 123 -6.51 3.45 -23.33
N ARG A 124 -7.18 4.57 -23.08
CA ARG A 124 -6.82 5.54 -22.05
C ARG A 124 -7.63 5.31 -20.78
N TYR A 125 -6.96 5.01 -19.68
CA TYR A 125 -7.55 4.77 -18.37
C TYR A 125 -7.50 6.06 -17.55
N ARG A 126 -8.66 6.66 -17.25
CA ARG A 126 -8.76 8.01 -16.67
C ARG A 126 -9.43 8.05 -15.29
N SER A 127 -9.78 6.91 -14.73
CA SER A 127 -10.47 6.85 -13.43
C SER A 127 -9.55 6.92 -12.23
N MET A 128 -8.24 6.64 -12.39
CA MET A 128 -7.29 6.66 -11.28
C MET A 128 -6.90 8.07 -10.85
N ARG A 129 -6.73 8.25 -9.53
CA ARG A 129 -6.16 9.44 -8.90
C ARG A 129 -5.15 8.99 -7.85
N VAL A 130 -3.95 9.60 -7.85
CA VAL A 130 -2.95 9.32 -6.81
C VAL A 130 -3.46 9.82 -5.47
N ILE A 131 -3.23 9.03 -4.41
CA ILE A 131 -3.63 9.39 -3.05
C ILE A 131 -2.45 9.49 -2.09
N PHE A 132 -1.49 8.58 -2.15
CA PHE A 132 -0.26 8.70 -1.36
C PHE A 132 0.93 7.97 -2.02
N PRO A 133 2.17 8.42 -1.73
CA PRO A 133 3.39 7.76 -2.18
C PRO A 133 3.62 6.49 -1.37
N MET A 134 4.15 5.46 -2.00
CA MET A 134 4.46 4.20 -1.32
C MET A 134 5.97 4.04 -1.10
N TYR A 135 6.67 3.51 -2.09
CA TYR A 135 8.09 3.21 -2.04
C TYR A 135 8.65 2.96 -3.45
N ASP A 136 9.97 2.92 -3.56
CA ASP A 136 10.64 2.54 -4.81
C ASP A 136 10.53 1.04 -5.08
N SER A 137 10.24 0.68 -6.33
CA SER A 137 10.33 -0.67 -6.87
C SER A 137 11.65 -0.84 -7.58
N ALA A 138 12.69 -1.23 -6.85
CA ALA A 138 14.00 -1.51 -7.40
C ALA A 138 13.97 -2.77 -8.27
N PHE A 139 14.59 -2.72 -9.45
CA PHE A 139 14.80 -3.89 -10.30
C PHE A 139 15.91 -4.75 -9.70
N GLN A 140 15.58 -5.97 -9.33
CA GLN A 140 16.48 -6.90 -8.67
C GLN A 140 16.78 -8.05 -9.63
N PHE A 141 18.01 -8.08 -10.17
CA PHE A 141 18.49 -9.09 -11.08
C PHE A 141 19.14 -10.21 -10.26
N ALA A 142 18.30 -11.10 -9.70
CA ALA A 142 18.71 -12.17 -8.82
C ALA A 142 18.95 -13.45 -9.60
N VAL A 143 20.11 -14.07 -9.44
CA VAL A 143 20.50 -15.33 -10.09
C VAL A 143 20.99 -16.33 -9.07
N LEU A 144 20.93 -17.62 -9.38
CA LEU A 144 21.51 -18.64 -8.54
C LEU A 144 23.04 -18.51 -8.53
N LYS A 145 23.63 -18.32 -7.34
CA LYS A 145 25.08 -18.07 -7.17
C LYS A 145 25.98 -19.08 -7.84
N ARG A 146 25.56 -20.37 -7.89
CA ARG A 146 26.30 -21.47 -8.54
C ARG A 146 26.57 -21.25 -10.02
N LEU A 147 25.86 -20.31 -10.67
CA LEU A 147 26.05 -20.02 -12.10
C LEU A 147 27.21 -19.06 -12.37
N GLY A 148 27.72 -18.38 -11.34
CA GLY A 148 28.89 -17.50 -11.46
C GLY A 148 28.68 -16.26 -12.33
N ILE A 149 27.43 -15.79 -12.52
CA ILE A 149 27.05 -14.62 -13.31
C ILE A 149 27.61 -13.35 -12.69
N LYS A 150 28.24 -12.48 -13.50
CA LYS A 150 28.92 -11.26 -13.02
C LYS A 150 28.35 -9.97 -13.59
N SER A 151 27.75 -10.04 -14.78
CA SER A 151 27.20 -8.88 -15.50
C SER A 151 25.80 -9.19 -16.03
N LEU A 152 25.06 -8.16 -16.43
CA LEU A 152 23.76 -8.38 -17.09
C LEU A 152 23.93 -9.09 -18.44
N ASP A 153 25.06 -8.90 -19.13
CA ASP A 153 25.31 -9.56 -20.42
C ASP A 153 25.43 -11.09 -20.28
N ASP A 154 25.88 -11.58 -19.11
CA ASP A 154 25.96 -13.01 -18.79
C ASP A 154 24.59 -13.67 -18.61
N LEU A 155 23.49 -12.88 -18.56
CA LEU A 155 22.13 -13.42 -18.52
C LEU A 155 21.70 -14.02 -19.87
N ALA A 156 22.42 -13.74 -20.96
CA ALA A 156 22.08 -14.23 -22.29
C ALA A 156 21.92 -15.76 -22.31
N GLY A 157 20.82 -16.25 -22.89
CA GLY A 157 20.46 -17.64 -22.97
C GLY A 157 19.90 -18.27 -21.69
N LEU A 158 19.86 -17.55 -20.56
CA LEU A 158 19.34 -18.08 -19.31
C LEU A 158 17.81 -18.05 -19.27
N ARG A 159 17.23 -18.92 -18.41
CA ARG A 159 15.79 -18.99 -18.12
C ARG A 159 15.49 -18.00 -16.98
N ILE A 160 14.84 -16.87 -17.30
CA ILE A 160 14.63 -15.75 -16.38
C ILE A 160 13.15 -15.53 -16.09
N GLY A 161 12.79 -15.60 -14.80
CA GLY A 161 11.46 -15.24 -14.31
C GLY A 161 11.30 -13.73 -14.22
N VAL A 162 10.18 -13.17 -14.73
CA VAL A 162 9.99 -11.71 -14.77
C VAL A 162 8.69 -11.24 -14.11
N GLY A 163 8.11 -12.06 -13.23
CA GLY A 163 6.85 -11.73 -12.59
C GLY A 163 5.62 -11.90 -13.51
N PRO A 164 4.42 -11.51 -13.05
CA PRO A 164 3.21 -11.55 -13.85
C PRO A 164 3.27 -10.57 -15.04
N ARG A 165 2.58 -10.91 -16.14
CA ARG A 165 2.56 -10.05 -17.36
C ARG A 165 2.03 -8.64 -17.12
N ALA A 166 1.00 -8.49 -16.27
CA ALA A 166 0.41 -7.19 -15.93
C ALA A 166 1.09 -6.51 -14.73
N GLY A 167 2.21 -7.06 -14.25
CA GLY A 167 3.07 -6.48 -13.22
C GLY A 167 4.13 -5.57 -13.79
N THR A 168 4.77 -4.77 -12.93
CA THR A 168 5.86 -3.86 -13.31
C THR A 168 6.98 -4.58 -14.04
N SER A 169 7.47 -5.68 -13.48
CA SER A 169 8.56 -6.47 -14.11
C SER A 169 8.13 -7.05 -15.45
N GLY A 170 6.91 -7.60 -15.53
CA GLY A 170 6.37 -8.16 -16.77
C GLY A 170 6.21 -7.14 -17.89
N THR A 171 5.99 -5.88 -17.53
CA THR A 171 5.89 -4.76 -18.48
C THR A 171 7.27 -4.27 -18.92
N TYR A 172 8.20 -4.08 -17.98
CA TYR A 172 9.47 -3.41 -18.25
C TYR A 172 10.63 -4.33 -18.61
N VAL A 173 10.75 -5.49 -17.96
CA VAL A 173 11.96 -6.34 -18.11
C VAL A 173 12.15 -6.81 -19.55
N PRO A 174 11.12 -7.25 -20.30
CA PRO A 174 11.30 -7.61 -21.69
C PRO A 174 11.87 -6.48 -22.55
N GLU A 175 11.39 -5.25 -22.34
CA GLU A 175 11.85 -4.06 -23.08
C GLU A 175 13.26 -3.63 -22.66
N ILE A 176 13.60 -3.71 -21.36
CA ILE A 176 14.94 -3.43 -20.85
C ILE A 176 15.96 -4.42 -21.46
N LEU A 177 15.68 -5.72 -21.42
CA LEU A 177 16.59 -6.72 -21.97
C LEU A 177 16.74 -6.56 -23.48
N LYS A 178 15.65 -6.30 -24.20
CA LYS A 178 15.68 -5.98 -25.64
C LYS A 178 16.52 -4.74 -25.94
N LEU A 179 16.35 -3.66 -25.17
CA LEU A 179 17.10 -2.41 -25.31
C LEU A 179 18.61 -2.63 -25.12
N LEU A 180 18.98 -3.51 -24.20
CA LEU A 180 20.37 -3.89 -23.93
C LEU A 180 20.91 -4.98 -24.87
N GLY A 181 20.10 -5.53 -25.78
CA GLY A 181 20.51 -6.61 -26.67
C GLY A 181 20.73 -7.96 -26.00
N ILE A 182 20.16 -8.17 -24.79
CA ILE A 182 20.32 -9.39 -23.99
C ILE A 182 19.16 -10.33 -24.25
N ALA A 183 19.39 -11.42 -24.97
CA ALA A 183 18.37 -12.42 -25.28
C ALA A 183 18.31 -13.48 -24.17
N VAL A 184 17.16 -13.63 -23.50
CA VAL A 184 16.91 -14.63 -22.45
C VAL A 184 15.64 -15.42 -22.74
N ASP A 185 15.48 -16.59 -22.13
CA ASP A 185 14.22 -17.34 -22.12
C ASP A 185 13.31 -16.78 -21.00
N ILE A 186 12.40 -15.87 -21.36
CA ILE A 186 11.53 -15.18 -20.42
C ILE A 186 10.39 -16.09 -19.95
N ARG A 187 10.21 -16.19 -18.61
CA ARG A 187 9.12 -16.90 -17.96
C ARG A 187 8.29 -15.95 -17.10
N PHE A 188 6.98 -15.92 -17.35
CA PHE A 188 6.04 -15.13 -16.57
C PHE A 188 5.34 -16.00 -15.51
N GLY A 189 5.09 -15.45 -14.35
CA GLY A 189 4.39 -16.14 -13.26
C GLY A 189 4.27 -15.30 -11.99
N ALA A 190 3.56 -15.78 -10.99
CA ALA A 190 3.57 -15.18 -9.66
C ALA A 190 4.97 -15.23 -9.06
N ILE A 191 5.36 -14.21 -8.30
CA ILE A 191 6.75 -14.09 -7.79
C ILE A 191 7.13 -15.28 -6.92
N GLU A 192 6.22 -15.73 -6.05
CA GLU A 192 6.41 -16.92 -5.21
C GLU A 192 6.64 -18.20 -6.05
N GLN A 193 5.85 -18.38 -7.11
CA GLN A 193 5.99 -19.51 -8.03
C GLN A 193 7.32 -19.47 -8.76
N LEU A 194 7.77 -18.30 -9.21
CA LEU A 194 9.07 -18.13 -9.88
C LEU A 194 10.23 -18.42 -8.93
N ALA A 195 10.15 -17.95 -7.67
CA ALA A 195 11.16 -18.29 -6.66
C ALA A 195 11.23 -19.80 -6.39
N SER A 196 10.09 -20.50 -6.33
CA SER A 196 10.05 -21.96 -6.23
C SER A 196 10.70 -22.63 -7.44
N GLN A 197 10.44 -22.15 -8.65
CA GLN A 197 11.08 -22.68 -9.86
C GLN A 197 12.61 -22.43 -9.89
N MET A 198 13.08 -21.31 -9.32
CA MET A 198 14.52 -21.08 -9.11
C MET A 198 15.08 -22.10 -8.10
N ALA A 199 14.38 -22.35 -6.98
CA ALA A 199 14.79 -23.35 -6.00
C ALA A 199 14.95 -24.75 -6.62
N ASP A 200 14.03 -25.12 -7.51
CA ASP A 200 14.01 -26.39 -8.24
C ASP A 200 15.03 -26.44 -9.40
N GLY A 201 15.75 -25.35 -9.71
CA GLY A 201 16.65 -25.26 -10.86
C GLY A 201 15.93 -25.23 -12.23
N LYS A 202 14.62 -25.00 -12.26
CA LYS A 202 13.82 -24.82 -13.48
C LYS A 202 14.01 -23.43 -14.08
N LEU A 203 14.40 -22.46 -13.26
CA LEU A 203 14.84 -21.11 -13.64
C LEU A 203 16.27 -20.89 -13.15
N ASP A 204 17.02 -20.10 -13.89
CA ASP A 204 18.39 -19.73 -13.60
C ASP A 204 18.44 -18.43 -12.77
N GLY A 205 17.40 -17.58 -12.90
CA GLY A 205 17.27 -16.33 -12.18
C GLY A 205 15.90 -15.71 -12.30
N GLY A 206 15.75 -14.56 -11.63
CA GLY A 206 14.57 -13.72 -11.72
C GLY A 206 14.96 -12.24 -11.78
N VAL A 207 14.25 -11.47 -12.62
CA VAL A 207 14.37 -10.01 -12.67
C VAL A 207 13.05 -9.40 -12.23
N ILE A 208 13.02 -8.93 -10.98
CA ILE A 208 11.80 -8.50 -10.32
C ILE A 208 11.92 -7.04 -9.85
N ALA A 209 11.03 -6.19 -10.31
CA ALA A 209 10.86 -4.83 -9.79
C ALA A 209 9.89 -4.86 -8.62
N SER A 210 10.35 -4.59 -7.42
CA SER A 210 9.55 -4.60 -6.20
C SER A 210 10.24 -3.83 -5.08
N GLY A 211 9.49 -3.47 -4.03
CA GLY A 211 10.09 -3.06 -2.76
C GLY A 211 10.96 -4.17 -2.18
N PHE A 212 11.89 -3.81 -1.33
CA PHE A 212 12.88 -4.74 -0.79
C PHE A 212 12.83 -4.83 0.75
N PRO A 213 13.19 -6.03 1.32
CA PRO A 213 13.41 -7.27 0.59
C PRO A 213 12.13 -7.77 -0.10
N ILE A 214 12.29 -8.48 -1.22
CA ILE A 214 11.19 -9.24 -1.83
C ILE A 214 11.01 -10.52 -1.01
N PRO A 215 9.84 -10.75 -0.36
CA PRO A 215 9.66 -11.87 0.57
C PRO A 215 10.09 -13.21 -0.02
N ALA A 216 9.61 -13.57 -1.20
CA ALA A 216 9.93 -14.85 -1.84
C ALA A 216 11.42 -15.00 -2.19
N LEU A 217 12.12 -13.91 -2.58
CA LEU A 217 13.56 -13.95 -2.82
C LEU A 217 14.36 -14.02 -1.53
N ALA A 218 13.91 -13.37 -0.45
CA ALA A 218 14.56 -13.46 0.85
C ALA A 218 14.48 -14.87 1.44
N GLU A 219 13.34 -15.54 1.29
CA GLU A 219 13.18 -16.95 1.68
C GLU A 219 14.06 -17.88 0.85
N LEU A 220 14.14 -17.64 -0.46
CA LEU A 220 15.03 -18.40 -1.35
C LEU A 220 16.48 -18.20 -0.97
N ASP A 221 16.93 -16.95 -0.76
CA ASP A 221 18.29 -16.59 -0.38
C ASP A 221 18.72 -17.19 0.96
N ALA A 222 17.77 -17.38 1.88
CA ALA A 222 18.03 -18.06 3.15
C ALA A 222 18.35 -19.57 2.97
N LYS A 223 17.83 -20.20 1.90
CA LYS A 223 17.98 -21.64 1.61
C LYS A 223 19.08 -21.90 0.58
N GLN A 224 19.19 -21.05 -0.42
CA GLN A 224 20.14 -21.14 -1.52
C GLN A 224 20.71 -19.75 -1.79
N SER A 225 22.04 -19.61 -1.76
CA SER A 225 22.68 -18.32 -2.01
C SER A 225 22.34 -17.77 -3.39
N LEU A 226 21.96 -16.51 -3.44
CA LEU A 226 21.73 -15.75 -4.67
C LEU A 226 22.91 -14.78 -4.91
N ASP A 227 23.14 -14.44 -6.17
CA ASP A 227 23.89 -13.26 -6.57
C ASP A 227 22.90 -12.24 -7.14
N PHE A 228 23.13 -10.95 -6.82
CA PHE A 228 22.37 -9.83 -7.33
C PHE A 228 23.25 -9.04 -8.30
N VAL A 229 22.98 -9.18 -9.59
CA VAL A 229 23.79 -8.61 -10.66
C VAL A 229 23.43 -7.16 -10.87
N GLN A 230 24.42 -6.27 -10.87
CA GLN A 230 24.19 -4.84 -11.07
C GLN A 230 24.23 -4.47 -12.56
N PRO A 231 23.30 -3.62 -13.05
CA PRO A 231 23.50 -2.97 -14.33
C PRO A 231 24.75 -2.08 -14.27
N SER A 232 25.52 -2.04 -15.34
CA SER A 232 26.61 -1.06 -15.46
C SER A 232 26.07 0.37 -15.48
N SER A 233 26.96 1.35 -15.25
CA SER A 233 26.58 2.77 -15.36
C SER A 233 26.09 3.13 -16.77
N GLU A 234 26.71 2.53 -17.79
CA GLU A 234 26.31 2.69 -19.18
C GLU A 234 24.93 2.08 -19.45
N GLN A 235 24.70 0.84 -19.05
CA GLN A 235 23.40 0.15 -19.16
C GLN A 235 22.30 0.93 -18.44
N SER A 236 22.57 1.41 -17.23
CA SER A 236 21.64 2.25 -16.46
C SER A 236 21.31 3.56 -17.18
N SER A 237 22.31 4.20 -17.84
CA SER A 237 22.11 5.42 -18.60
C SER A 237 21.29 5.17 -19.87
N ILE A 238 21.57 4.10 -20.61
CA ILE A 238 20.80 3.68 -21.79
C ILE A 238 19.33 3.49 -21.42
N ILE A 239 19.06 2.75 -20.34
CA ILE A 239 17.68 2.48 -19.89
C ILE A 239 16.97 3.78 -19.53
N ARG A 240 17.58 4.62 -18.70
CA ARG A 240 16.97 5.87 -18.22
C ARG A 240 16.74 6.92 -19.31
N ASN A 241 17.61 6.98 -20.32
CA ASN A 241 17.41 7.84 -21.47
C ASN A 241 16.20 7.44 -22.30
N LYS A 242 15.88 6.14 -22.36
CA LYS A 242 14.73 5.61 -23.11
C LYS A 242 13.44 5.58 -22.28
N MET A 243 13.57 5.41 -20.97
CA MET A 243 12.47 5.24 -19.98
C MET A 243 12.69 6.26 -18.85
N PRO A 244 12.32 7.54 -19.05
CA PRO A 244 12.65 8.63 -18.11
C PRO A 244 11.98 8.51 -16.74
N GLU A 245 10.93 7.69 -16.61
CA GLU A 245 10.30 7.36 -15.34
C GLU A 245 11.12 6.39 -14.47
N ILE A 246 12.16 5.76 -15.05
CA ILE A 246 13.10 4.93 -14.31
C ILE A 246 14.21 5.81 -13.72
N THR A 247 14.44 5.65 -12.42
CA THR A 247 15.42 6.41 -11.65
C THR A 247 16.51 5.50 -11.07
N PRO A 248 17.67 6.04 -10.64
CA PRO A 248 18.62 5.28 -9.86
C PRO A 248 17.97 4.76 -8.57
N SER A 249 18.29 3.54 -8.19
CA SER A 249 17.81 2.89 -6.97
C SER A 249 18.97 2.24 -6.22
N LEU A 250 18.87 2.20 -4.89
CA LEU A 250 19.85 1.61 -4.00
C LEU A 250 19.17 0.68 -3.01
N ILE A 251 19.61 -0.58 -3.00
CA ILE A 251 19.23 -1.54 -1.96
C ILE A 251 20.41 -1.67 -0.99
N PRO A 252 20.23 -1.32 0.29
CA PRO A 252 21.31 -1.38 1.29
C PRO A 252 21.87 -2.78 1.46
N GLY A 253 23.18 -2.87 1.69
CA GLY A 253 23.85 -4.10 2.09
C GLY A 253 23.17 -4.72 3.32
N GLY A 254 23.13 -6.05 3.37
CA GLY A 254 22.45 -6.78 4.44
C GLY A 254 20.93 -6.92 4.29
N THR A 255 20.32 -6.32 3.25
CA THR A 255 18.91 -6.53 2.91
C THR A 255 18.63 -8.00 2.56
N TYR A 256 19.55 -8.64 1.90
CA TYR A 256 19.56 -10.08 1.61
C TYR A 256 20.78 -10.74 2.27
N ARG A 257 20.61 -11.98 2.73
CA ARG A 257 21.67 -12.73 3.43
C ARG A 257 22.95 -12.87 2.61
N SER A 258 22.81 -13.13 1.31
CA SER A 258 23.95 -13.32 0.39
C SER A 258 24.59 -12.01 -0.07
N ARG A 259 23.99 -10.85 0.23
CA ARG A 259 24.44 -9.53 -0.23
C ARG A 259 24.86 -8.62 0.91
N ALA A 260 26.18 -8.62 1.25
CA ALA A 260 26.71 -7.79 2.33
C ALA A 260 26.89 -6.31 1.96
N HIS A 261 27.07 -6.00 0.68
CA HIS A 261 27.32 -4.64 0.18
C HIS A 261 26.11 -4.06 -0.52
N ASP A 262 26.06 -2.75 -0.61
CA ASP A 262 25.05 -2.01 -1.33
C ASP A 262 24.87 -2.52 -2.77
N TYR A 263 23.63 -2.53 -3.22
CA TYR A 263 23.24 -2.96 -4.55
C TYR A 263 22.66 -1.79 -5.32
N HIS A 264 23.48 -1.22 -6.20
CA HIS A 264 23.06 -0.15 -7.08
C HIS A 264 22.32 -0.70 -8.28
N THR A 265 21.15 -0.16 -8.54
CA THR A 265 20.28 -0.60 -9.63
C THR A 265 19.41 0.55 -10.13
N ILE A 266 18.39 0.23 -10.87
CA ILE A 266 17.35 1.14 -11.35
C ILE A 266 16.03 0.81 -10.67
N GLY A 267 15.12 1.79 -10.58
CA GLY A 267 13.83 1.61 -9.93
C GLY A 267 12.74 2.46 -10.55
N VAL A 268 11.50 2.18 -10.16
CA VAL A 268 10.33 2.98 -10.52
C VAL A 268 9.43 3.11 -9.30
N TYR A 269 9.00 4.33 -8.99
CA TYR A 269 8.29 4.61 -7.75
C TYR A 269 6.84 4.14 -7.77
N ASN A 270 6.35 3.65 -6.63
CA ASN A 270 4.97 3.19 -6.46
C ASN A 270 4.10 4.25 -5.82
N PHE A 271 2.85 4.26 -6.23
CA PHE A 271 1.79 5.08 -5.64
C PHE A 271 0.55 4.23 -5.35
N ALA A 272 -0.14 4.58 -4.28
CA ALA A 272 -1.51 4.16 -4.09
C ALA A 272 -2.42 5.10 -4.87
N VAL A 273 -3.40 4.51 -5.53
CA VAL A 273 -4.40 5.22 -6.33
C VAL A 273 -5.81 4.87 -5.87
N ALA A 274 -6.72 5.80 -6.08
CA ALA A 274 -8.15 5.65 -5.82
C ALA A 274 -8.95 5.94 -7.08
N HIS A 275 -10.15 5.37 -7.19
CA HIS A 275 -11.09 5.77 -8.21
C HIS A 275 -11.54 7.21 -7.96
N LYS A 276 -11.57 8.03 -9.01
CA LYS A 276 -11.87 9.46 -8.98
C LYS A 276 -13.20 9.84 -8.32
N ASP A 277 -14.17 8.92 -8.28
CA ASP A 277 -15.51 9.16 -7.75
C ASP A 277 -15.67 8.72 -6.28
N LEU A 278 -14.56 8.30 -5.60
CA LEU A 278 -14.62 8.14 -4.15
C LEU A 278 -14.75 9.52 -3.47
N PRO A 279 -15.51 9.61 -2.37
CA PRO A 279 -15.70 10.88 -1.66
C PRO A 279 -14.38 11.49 -1.16
N ASP A 280 -14.23 12.81 -1.31
CA ASP A 280 -13.03 13.54 -0.91
C ASP A 280 -12.70 13.40 0.57
N ASP A 281 -13.72 13.39 1.43
CA ASP A 281 -13.54 13.22 2.88
C ASP A 281 -13.11 11.80 3.25
N LEU A 282 -13.56 10.80 2.51
CA LEU A 282 -13.07 9.42 2.66
C LEU A 282 -11.59 9.33 2.29
N ILE A 283 -11.20 9.87 1.12
CA ILE A 283 -9.79 9.84 0.69
C ILE A 283 -8.90 10.63 1.65
N TYR A 284 -9.34 11.80 2.12
CA TYR A 284 -8.64 12.55 3.17
C TYR A 284 -8.37 11.67 4.40
N LYS A 285 -9.38 10.93 4.88
CA LYS A 285 -9.25 10.03 6.03
C LYS A 285 -8.36 8.82 5.74
N ILE A 286 -8.42 8.25 4.53
CA ILE A 286 -7.52 7.17 4.10
C ILE A 286 -6.07 7.64 4.20
N VAL A 287 -5.76 8.80 3.61
CA VAL A 287 -4.38 9.32 3.60
C VAL A 287 -3.86 9.57 5.01
N GLY A 288 -4.68 10.20 5.88
CA GLY A 288 -4.35 10.40 7.29
C GLY A 288 -4.10 9.07 8.00
N ALA A 289 -5.01 8.10 7.85
CA ALA A 289 -4.88 6.79 8.51
C ALA A 289 -3.60 6.05 8.10
N VAL A 290 -3.14 6.19 6.85
CA VAL A 290 -1.89 5.59 6.39
C VAL A 290 -0.69 6.17 7.13
N PHE A 291 -0.56 7.49 7.19
CA PHE A 291 0.58 8.13 7.81
C PHE A 291 0.58 8.02 9.34
N ASP A 292 -0.59 8.05 9.96
CA ASP A 292 -0.77 7.87 11.42
C ASP A 292 -0.42 6.43 11.86
N ASN A 293 -0.54 5.43 10.98
CA ASN A 293 -0.25 4.03 11.29
C ASN A 293 0.97 3.49 10.51
N ARG A 294 1.88 4.36 10.10
CA ARG A 294 3.05 4.01 9.27
C ARG A 294 3.92 2.93 9.91
N ASP A 295 4.12 2.94 11.22
CA ASP A 295 4.94 1.94 11.90
C ASP A 295 4.35 0.52 11.82
N GLU A 296 3.03 0.39 11.84
CA GLU A 296 2.36 -0.88 11.61
C GLU A 296 2.55 -1.35 10.16
N LEU A 297 2.50 -0.43 9.21
CA LEU A 297 2.72 -0.71 7.82
C LEU A 297 4.17 -1.15 7.54
N ILE A 298 5.16 -0.53 8.21
CA ILE A 298 6.58 -0.94 8.15
C ILE A 298 6.77 -2.36 8.68
N LYS A 299 6.03 -2.77 9.72
CA LYS A 299 6.07 -4.15 10.24
C LYS A 299 5.51 -5.17 9.24
N ALA A 300 4.51 -4.77 8.44
CA ALA A 300 3.98 -5.63 7.38
C ALA A 300 4.95 -5.71 6.17
N GLN A 301 5.56 -4.59 5.79
CA GLN A 301 6.53 -4.51 4.71
C GLN A 301 7.52 -3.37 4.96
N SER A 302 8.80 -3.70 5.09
CA SER A 302 9.85 -2.75 5.48
C SER A 302 10.04 -1.59 4.50
N SER A 303 9.72 -1.77 3.21
CA SER A 303 9.75 -0.70 2.20
C SER A 303 8.80 0.46 2.54
N ALA A 304 7.79 0.24 3.39
CA ALA A 304 6.90 1.29 3.88
C ALA A 304 7.63 2.40 4.67
N LYS A 305 8.92 2.24 4.97
CA LYS A 305 9.78 3.33 5.47
C LYS A 305 9.78 4.55 4.55
N GLU A 306 9.56 4.36 3.25
CA GLU A 306 9.45 5.41 2.26
C GLU A 306 8.04 5.99 2.13
N THR A 307 7.04 5.40 2.77
CA THR A 307 5.66 5.92 2.80
C THR A 307 5.62 7.13 3.75
N ILE A 308 6.07 8.27 3.26
CA ILE A 308 6.09 9.55 3.99
C ILE A 308 5.45 10.65 3.13
N PRO A 309 4.76 11.63 3.74
CA PRO A 309 4.04 12.66 2.98
C PRO A 309 4.91 13.43 1.98
N ALA A 310 6.17 13.70 2.32
CA ALA A 310 7.09 14.45 1.48
C ALA A 310 7.34 13.78 0.12
N ASN A 311 7.34 12.45 0.06
CA ASN A 311 7.59 11.70 -1.18
C ASN A 311 6.46 11.83 -2.23
N ILE A 312 5.41 12.61 -1.95
CA ILE A 312 4.41 12.95 -2.97
C ILE A 312 5.00 13.79 -4.11
N ASP A 313 6.12 14.44 -3.88
CA ASP A 313 6.88 15.19 -4.88
C ASP A 313 7.39 14.32 -6.04
N ARG A 314 7.52 13.02 -5.82
CA ARG A 314 7.85 12.03 -6.87
C ARG A 314 6.72 11.81 -7.88
N ASN A 315 5.49 12.23 -7.56
CA ASN A 315 4.38 12.23 -8.52
C ASN A 315 4.37 13.52 -9.33
N THR A 316 4.98 13.50 -10.49
CA THR A 316 5.10 14.69 -11.36
C THR A 316 4.08 14.71 -12.52
N MET A 317 3.27 13.66 -12.69
CA MET A 317 2.50 13.47 -13.92
C MET A 317 1.04 13.03 -13.73
N LEU A 318 0.73 12.27 -12.71
CA LEU A 318 -0.61 11.74 -12.51
C LEU A 318 -1.46 12.66 -11.62
N PRO A 319 -2.73 12.89 -11.93
CA PRO A 319 -3.57 13.76 -11.11
C PRO A 319 -3.80 13.15 -9.72
N LEU A 320 -3.70 14.00 -8.70
CA LEU A 320 -4.08 13.65 -7.34
C LEU A 320 -5.60 13.69 -7.14
N HIS A 321 -6.07 12.88 -6.19
CA HIS A 321 -7.43 12.98 -5.71
C HIS A 321 -7.63 14.27 -4.88
N PRO A 322 -8.74 15.02 -5.04
CA PRO A 322 -8.96 16.27 -4.29
C PRO A 322 -8.87 16.07 -2.77
N GLY A 323 -9.39 14.98 -2.22
CA GLY A 323 -9.25 14.64 -0.81
C GLY A 323 -7.79 14.47 -0.35
N ALA A 324 -6.93 13.91 -1.20
CA ALA A 324 -5.49 13.81 -0.91
C ALA A 324 -4.82 15.19 -0.98
N VAL A 325 -5.14 16.02 -1.97
CA VAL A 325 -4.65 17.41 -2.07
C VAL A 325 -4.99 18.20 -0.81
N ARG A 326 -6.22 18.06 -0.31
CA ARG A 326 -6.66 18.70 0.95
C ARG A 326 -5.78 18.27 2.12
N TYR A 327 -5.51 16.97 2.27
CA TYR A 327 -4.65 16.45 3.34
C TYR A 327 -3.24 17.04 3.27
N TYR A 328 -2.58 16.98 2.11
CA TYR A 328 -1.22 17.49 1.97
C TYR A 328 -1.11 18.99 2.28
N ARG A 329 -2.07 19.78 1.83
CA ARG A 329 -2.13 21.22 2.14
C ARG A 329 -2.25 21.48 3.64
N GLU A 330 -3.09 20.72 4.33
CA GLU A 330 -3.32 20.86 5.76
C GLU A 330 -2.07 20.51 6.59
N VAL A 331 -1.32 19.51 6.19
CA VAL A 331 -0.05 19.14 6.87
C VAL A 331 1.17 19.92 6.35
N GLY A 332 0.97 20.94 5.53
CA GLY A 332 2.03 21.83 5.05
C GLY A 332 2.96 21.21 3.98
N ILE A 333 2.53 20.14 3.30
CA ILE A 333 3.30 19.51 2.22
C ILE A 333 2.90 20.12 0.88
N ALA A 334 3.89 20.62 0.14
CA ALA A 334 3.68 21.15 -1.19
C ALA A 334 3.29 20.02 -2.16
N VAL A 335 2.21 20.23 -2.90
CA VAL A 335 1.79 19.33 -3.98
C VAL A 335 2.48 19.77 -5.27
N PRO A 336 3.06 18.85 -6.05
CA PRO A 336 3.73 19.21 -7.30
C PRO A 336 2.81 19.99 -8.26
N PRO A 337 3.31 20.98 -8.98
CA PRO A 337 2.51 21.71 -9.94
C PRO A 337 2.04 20.80 -11.09
N GLY A 338 0.82 21.01 -11.59
CA GLY A 338 0.26 20.27 -12.72
C GLY A 338 -0.39 18.91 -12.41
N VAL A 339 -0.28 18.40 -11.16
CA VAL A 339 -0.95 17.15 -10.75
C VAL A 339 -2.26 17.38 -9.94
N THR A 340 -2.63 18.62 -9.71
CA THR A 340 -3.95 18.96 -9.16
C THR A 340 -4.97 18.97 -10.30
N VAL A 341 -6.08 18.24 -10.14
CA VAL A 341 -7.21 18.38 -11.05
C VAL A 341 -7.76 19.80 -10.83
N GLY A 342 -7.70 20.65 -11.87
CA GLY A 342 -8.40 21.94 -11.81
C GLY A 342 -9.88 21.71 -11.54
N ASN A 343 -10.43 22.51 -10.65
CA ASN A 343 -11.89 22.55 -10.41
C ASN A 343 -12.61 23.01 -11.65
#